data_d3f61e201248599fbcc63f70fbb01ee1
#
_entry.id   d3f61e201248599fbcc63f70fbb01ee1
#
_cell.length_a   1.000
_cell.length_b   1.000
_cell.length_c   1.000
_cell.angle_alpha   90.00
_cell.angle_beta   90.00
_cell.angle_gamma   90.00
#
_symmetry.space_group_name_H-M   'P 1'
#
loop_
_entity.id
_entity.type
_entity.pdbx_description
1 polymer ?
#
loop_
_entity_poly.entity_id
_entity_poly.type
_entity_poly.pdbx_seq_one_letter_code
_entity_poly.pdbx_strand_id
1 'polypeptide(L)'
;DRELSLLLRRPPGREAFPGDVFYLHSRLLERSAKVSDELGGGSITALPFIETQAGDISAYIATNVISITDGQIFLSDSLFNGGVRPAIDAGSSVSRVGGSAQIKAMKKVAGTLRIDLASYRELEAFTKFGSDLDAATQAKLNRGRRTVEVLKQPVHEPLPVEKQVVILYALTHGFLDLSLIHI
;
A
#
# COMPACT_ATOMS: atom_id res chain seq x y z
N ASP A 1 11.62 -4.79 -23.63
CA ASP A 1 10.66 -5.64 -24.38
C ASP A 1 10.33 -5.07 -25.76
N ARG A 2 10.15 -3.74 -25.92
CA ARG A 2 9.86 -3.10 -27.22
C ARG A 2 10.97 -3.34 -28.24
N GLU A 3 12.21 -3.18 -27.84
CA GLU A 3 13.39 -3.41 -28.67
C GLU A 3 13.49 -4.87 -29.13
N LEU A 4 13.13 -5.83 -28.26
CA LEU A 4 13.10 -7.24 -28.61
C LEU A 4 12.10 -7.55 -29.73
N SER A 5 10.94 -6.89 -29.76
CA SER A 5 9.98 -7.04 -30.86
C SER A 5 10.59 -6.61 -32.19
N LEU A 6 11.29 -5.50 -32.21
CA LEU A 6 11.96 -4.98 -33.40
C LEU A 6 13.08 -5.91 -33.88
N LEU A 7 13.93 -6.37 -32.96
CA LEU A 7 15.03 -7.29 -33.26
C LEU A 7 14.54 -8.63 -33.82
N LEU A 8 13.45 -9.13 -33.27
CA LEU A 8 12.83 -10.39 -33.70
C LEU A 8 11.90 -10.23 -34.91
N ARG A 9 11.80 -9.01 -35.48
CA ARG A 9 10.91 -8.66 -36.60
C ARG A 9 9.45 -9.08 -36.36
N ARG A 10 9.00 -8.98 -35.11
CA ARG A 10 7.61 -9.24 -34.73
C ARG A 10 6.80 -7.94 -34.78
N PRO A 11 5.54 -7.97 -35.24
CA PRO A 11 4.71 -6.78 -35.21
C PRO A 11 4.49 -6.33 -33.76
N PRO A 12 4.61 -5.02 -33.47
CA PRO A 12 4.38 -4.51 -32.14
C PRO A 12 2.89 -4.59 -31.76
N GLY A 13 2.61 -4.95 -30.49
CA GLY A 13 1.29 -4.94 -29.92
C GLY A 13 0.93 -3.57 -29.33
N ARG A 14 0.04 -3.57 -28.33
CA ARG A 14 -0.39 -2.34 -27.62
C ARG A 14 0.80 -1.60 -27.02
N GLU A 15 0.83 -0.29 -27.17
CA GLU A 15 1.92 0.60 -26.73
C GLU A 15 3.31 0.18 -27.24
N ALA A 16 3.35 -0.44 -28.41
CA ALA A 16 4.56 -0.99 -29.04
C ALA A 16 5.28 -2.09 -28.25
N PHE A 17 4.64 -2.71 -27.29
CA PHE A 17 5.16 -3.89 -26.59
C PHE A 17 4.96 -5.17 -27.43
N PRO A 18 5.75 -6.23 -27.17
CA PRO A 18 5.50 -7.54 -27.77
C PRO A 18 4.07 -8.01 -27.48
N GLY A 19 3.43 -8.67 -28.45
CA GLY A 19 2.07 -9.19 -28.27
C GLY A 19 1.92 -10.21 -27.15
N ASP A 20 2.99 -10.89 -26.76
CA ASP A 20 3.06 -11.89 -25.70
C ASP A 20 3.61 -11.33 -24.35
N VAL A 21 3.72 -10.02 -24.17
CA VAL A 21 4.28 -9.44 -22.95
C VAL A 21 3.52 -9.82 -21.69
N PHE A 22 2.20 -9.90 -21.77
CA PHE A 22 1.38 -10.37 -20.65
C PHE A 22 1.74 -11.81 -20.26
N TYR A 23 1.89 -12.69 -21.22
CA TYR A 23 2.28 -14.08 -20.98
C TYR A 23 3.68 -14.20 -20.40
N LEU A 24 4.63 -13.38 -20.86
CA LEU A 24 5.99 -13.34 -20.30
C LEU A 24 5.99 -12.91 -18.83
N HIS A 25 5.27 -11.84 -18.50
CA HIS A 25 5.16 -11.33 -17.13
C HIS A 25 4.40 -12.29 -16.23
N SER A 26 3.30 -12.88 -16.68
CA SER A 26 2.55 -13.85 -15.88
C SER A 26 3.39 -15.09 -15.55
N ARG A 27 4.09 -15.67 -16.51
CA ARG A 27 4.99 -16.80 -16.26
C ARG A 27 6.11 -16.48 -15.26
N LEU A 28 6.63 -15.25 -15.30
CA LEU A 28 7.66 -14.80 -14.37
C LEU A 28 7.10 -14.67 -12.96
N LEU A 29 5.95 -14.03 -12.79
CA LEU A 29 5.37 -13.72 -11.49
C LEU A 29 4.69 -14.94 -10.84
N GLU A 30 4.07 -15.82 -11.63
CA GLU A 30 3.44 -17.05 -11.14
C GLU A 30 4.42 -18.10 -10.54
N ARG A 31 5.73 -17.86 -10.68
CA ARG A 31 6.74 -18.66 -9.96
C ARG A 31 6.73 -18.37 -8.45
N SER A 32 6.18 -17.23 -8.05
CA SER A 32 6.04 -16.84 -6.66
C SER A 32 4.78 -17.50 -6.09
N ALA A 33 4.99 -18.55 -5.31
CA ALA A 33 3.92 -19.35 -4.76
C ALA A 33 4.30 -19.87 -3.37
N LYS A 34 3.28 -20.31 -2.64
CA LYS A 34 3.45 -21.10 -1.42
C LYS A 34 3.19 -22.57 -1.78
N VAL A 35 4.17 -23.42 -1.48
CA VAL A 35 4.04 -24.88 -1.66
C VAL A 35 3.29 -25.52 -0.49
N SER A 36 2.73 -26.71 -0.73
CA SER A 36 2.06 -27.49 0.32
C SER A 36 3.03 -27.96 1.40
N ASP A 37 2.50 -28.33 2.57
CA ASP A 37 3.30 -28.83 3.68
C ASP A 37 4.03 -30.14 3.31
N GLU A 38 3.46 -30.97 2.42
CA GLU A 38 4.09 -32.17 1.88
C GLU A 38 5.39 -31.88 1.12
N LEU A 39 5.50 -30.69 0.52
CA LEU A 39 6.69 -30.21 -0.20
C LEU A 39 7.56 -29.31 0.65
N GLY A 40 7.34 -29.28 1.97
CA GLY A 40 8.13 -28.50 2.93
C GLY A 40 7.58 -27.11 3.27
N GLY A 41 6.41 -26.71 2.75
CA GLY A 41 5.68 -25.49 3.14
C GLY A 41 6.38 -24.16 2.81
N GLY A 42 7.42 -24.16 1.99
CA GLY A 42 8.17 -22.97 1.61
C GLY A 42 7.35 -22.00 0.78
N SER A 43 7.76 -20.72 0.75
CA SER A 43 7.09 -19.68 -0.04
C SER A 43 8.07 -18.71 -0.68
N ILE A 44 7.69 -18.18 -1.83
CA ILE A 44 8.38 -17.08 -2.52
C ILE A 44 7.39 -15.93 -2.68
N THR A 45 7.80 -14.73 -2.26
CA THR A 45 7.03 -13.50 -2.48
C THR A 45 7.77 -12.64 -3.49
N ALA A 46 7.09 -12.26 -4.58
CA ALA A 46 7.59 -11.29 -5.54
C ALA A 46 7.01 -9.89 -5.27
N LEU A 47 7.86 -8.89 -5.31
CA LEU A 47 7.49 -7.47 -5.19
C LEU A 47 7.96 -6.74 -6.46
N PRO A 48 7.23 -6.85 -7.59
CA PRO A 48 7.59 -6.14 -8.80
C PRO A 48 7.33 -4.64 -8.64
N PHE A 49 8.29 -3.82 -9.06
CA PHE A 49 8.17 -2.37 -9.11
C PHE A 49 7.81 -1.94 -10.53
N ILE A 50 6.72 -1.20 -10.66
CA ILE A 50 6.25 -0.65 -11.93
C ILE A 50 6.29 0.87 -11.84
N GLU A 51 7.06 1.47 -12.73
CA GLU A 51 7.09 2.91 -12.89
C GLU A 51 5.85 3.37 -13.68
N THR A 52 5.15 4.36 -13.15
CA THR A 52 4.02 5.00 -13.83
C THR A 52 4.42 6.39 -14.31
N GLN A 53 3.94 6.80 -15.48
CA GLN A 53 4.12 8.14 -15.98
C GLN A 53 3.02 9.04 -15.42
N ALA A 54 3.41 10.11 -14.69
CA ALA A 54 2.46 11.05 -14.06
C ALA A 54 1.37 10.39 -13.21
N GLY A 55 1.67 9.25 -12.57
CA GLY A 55 0.70 8.52 -11.75
C GLY A 55 -0.36 7.73 -12.54
N ASP A 56 -0.21 7.58 -13.85
CA ASP A 56 -1.17 6.84 -14.68
C ASP A 56 -1.05 5.32 -14.46
N ILE A 57 -1.96 4.80 -13.63
CA ILE A 57 -2.08 3.38 -13.35
C ILE A 57 -2.90 2.61 -14.41
N SER A 58 -3.49 3.33 -15.37
CA SER A 58 -4.26 2.72 -16.47
C SER A 58 -3.39 2.29 -17.64
N ALA A 59 -2.10 2.60 -17.62
CA ALA A 59 -1.13 2.20 -18.63
C ALA A 59 -1.07 0.67 -18.79
N TYR A 60 -0.68 0.22 -19.97
CA TYR A 60 -0.76 -1.19 -20.36
C TYR A 60 0.00 -2.13 -19.42
N ILE A 61 1.25 -1.82 -19.10
CA ILE A 61 2.06 -2.69 -18.23
C ILE A 61 1.53 -2.67 -16.79
N ALA A 62 1.15 -1.50 -16.26
CA ALA A 62 0.58 -1.39 -14.93
C ALA A 62 -0.69 -2.23 -14.77
N THR A 63 -1.63 -2.12 -15.71
CA THR A 63 -2.88 -2.91 -15.68
C THR A 63 -2.64 -4.41 -15.80
N ASN A 64 -1.69 -4.83 -16.63
CA ASN A 64 -1.32 -6.25 -16.76
C ASN A 64 -0.76 -6.79 -15.45
N VAL A 65 0.16 -6.08 -14.80
CA VAL A 65 0.76 -6.54 -13.54
C VAL A 65 -0.25 -6.54 -12.40
N ILE A 66 -1.14 -5.55 -12.32
CA ILE A 66 -2.25 -5.53 -11.35
C ILE A 66 -3.15 -6.77 -11.51
N SER A 67 -3.40 -7.21 -12.76
CA SER A 67 -4.24 -8.39 -13.00
C SER A 67 -3.56 -9.71 -12.64
N ILE A 68 -2.24 -9.78 -12.74
CA ILE A 68 -1.44 -10.98 -12.43
C ILE A 68 -1.22 -11.13 -10.93
N THR A 69 -0.97 -10.04 -10.22
CA THR A 69 -0.58 -10.03 -8.80
C THR A 69 -1.77 -10.12 -7.86
N ASP A 70 -1.51 -10.46 -6.59
CA ASP A 70 -2.53 -10.56 -5.52
C ASP A 70 -2.83 -9.24 -4.83
N GLY A 71 -2.49 -8.15 -5.45
CA GLY A 71 -2.74 -6.81 -4.95
C GLY A 71 -1.66 -5.84 -5.40
N GLN A 72 -1.83 -4.59 -5.03
CA GLN A 72 -0.91 -3.50 -5.37
C GLN A 72 -0.76 -2.52 -4.22
N ILE A 73 0.42 -1.94 -4.12
CA ILE A 73 0.75 -0.87 -3.20
C ILE A 73 1.01 0.39 -4.05
N PHE A 74 0.16 1.40 -3.90
CA PHE A 74 0.34 2.68 -4.58
C PHE A 74 1.20 3.61 -3.74
N LEU A 75 2.23 4.17 -4.38
CA LEU A 75 3.04 5.25 -3.84
C LEU A 75 2.57 6.57 -4.42
N SER A 76 2.48 7.59 -3.58
CA SER A 76 1.96 8.91 -3.95
C SER A 76 3.04 9.99 -3.78
N ASP A 77 3.33 10.73 -4.85
CA ASP A 77 4.26 11.86 -4.83
C ASP A 77 3.80 12.96 -3.86
N SER A 78 2.49 13.20 -3.76
CA SER A 78 1.94 14.19 -2.85
C SER A 78 2.17 13.82 -1.37
N LEU A 79 2.04 12.54 -1.02
CA LEU A 79 2.36 12.05 0.33
C LEU A 79 3.85 12.13 0.61
N PHE A 80 4.69 11.77 -0.36
CA PHE A 80 6.14 11.85 -0.24
C PHE A 80 6.61 13.29 0.01
N ASN A 81 6.13 14.22 -0.80
CA ASN A 81 6.44 15.64 -0.68
C ASN A 81 5.86 16.26 0.61
N GLY A 82 4.73 15.72 1.09
CA GLY A 82 4.14 16.06 2.38
C GLY A 82 4.86 15.48 3.60
N GLY A 83 5.99 14.76 3.40
CA GLY A 83 6.79 14.19 4.49
C GLY A 83 6.24 12.88 5.08
N VAL A 84 5.25 12.26 4.43
CA VAL A 84 4.75 10.93 4.81
C VAL A 84 5.63 9.87 4.17
N ARG A 85 6.40 9.15 4.98
CA ARG A 85 7.31 8.09 4.50
C ARG A 85 7.17 6.84 5.36
N PRO A 86 6.90 5.67 4.75
CA PRO A 86 6.71 5.43 3.31
C PRO A 86 5.46 6.13 2.76
N ALA A 87 5.54 6.58 1.51
CA ALA A 87 4.48 7.36 0.84
C ALA A 87 3.35 6.47 0.29
N ILE A 88 2.90 5.53 1.10
CA ILE A 88 1.89 4.54 0.72
C ILE A 88 0.49 5.15 0.82
N ASP A 89 -0.24 5.12 -0.29
CA ASP A 89 -1.67 5.42 -0.28
C ASP A 89 -2.48 4.19 0.16
N ALA A 90 -2.79 4.13 1.46
CA ALA A 90 -3.56 3.04 2.04
C ALA A 90 -5.02 2.97 1.52
N GLY A 91 -5.56 4.08 1.03
CA GLY A 91 -6.91 4.13 0.47
C GLY A 91 -7.02 3.37 -0.84
N SER A 92 -6.12 3.67 -1.78
CA SER A 92 -6.10 3.09 -3.13
C SER A 92 -5.43 1.72 -3.19
N SER A 93 -4.54 1.41 -2.25
CA SER A 93 -3.83 0.12 -2.21
C SER A 93 -4.77 -1.02 -1.84
N VAL A 94 -4.58 -2.18 -2.49
CA VAL A 94 -5.43 -3.36 -2.31
C VAL A 94 -4.57 -4.59 -2.07
N SER A 95 -5.02 -5.46 -1.17
CA SER A 95 -4.48 -6.81 -1.01
C SER A 95 -5.61 -7.84 -1.13
N ARG A 96 -5.49 -8.77 -2.08
CA ARG A 96 -6.45 -9.87 -2.24
C ARG A 96 -6.31 -10.91 -1.13
N VAL A 97 -5.09 -11.10 -0.61
CA VAL A 97 -4.83 -12.00 0.53
C VAL A 97 -5.36 -11.38 1.83
N GLY A 98 -5.17 -10.08 1.99
CA GLY A 98 -5.75 -9.30 3.08
C GLY A 98 -5.45 -9.86 4.47
N GLY A 99 -6.48 -9.89 5.29
CA GLY A 99 -6.37 -10.37 6.67
C GLY A 99 -6.00 -11.85 6.83
N SER A 100 -6.04 -12.65 5.76
CA SER A 100 -5.63 -14.07 5.83
C SER A 100 -4.13 -14.24 6.08
N ALA A 101 -3.31 -13.27 5.67
CA ALA A 101 -1.87 -13.27 5.91
C ALA A 101 -1.49 -12.70 7.30
N GLN A 102 -2.42 -12.08 8.01
CA GLN A 102 -2.16 -11.45 9.30
C GLN A 102 -2.32 -12.41 10.47
N ILE A 103 -1.47 -12.28 11.49
CA ILE A 103 -1.71 -12.93 12.77
C ILE A 103 -2.99 -12.38 13.43
N LYS A 104 -3.62 -13.20 14.28
CA LYS A 104 -4.92 -12.85 14.91
C LYS A 104 -4.87 -11.51 15.66
N ALA A 105 -3.75 -11.21 16.35
CA ALA A 105 -3.57 -9.97 17.09
C ALA A 105 -3.56 -8.75 16.14
N MET A 106 -2.77 -8.80 15.07
CA MET A 106 -2.71 -7.73 14.07
C MET A 106 -4.07 -7.49 13.41
N LYS A 107 -4.75 -8.57 13.01
CA LYS A 107 -6.09 -8.47 12.40
C LYS A 107 -7.10 -7.77 13.30
N LYS A 108 -7.04 -8.05 14.63
CA LYS A 108 -7.93 -7.41 15.61
C LYS A 108 -7.64 -5.93 15.80
N VAL A 109 -6.35 -5.55 15.81
CA VAL A 109 -5.94 -4.18 16.10
C VAL A 109 -6.02 -3.28 14.87
N ALA A 110 -5.64 -3.78 13.70
CA ALA A 110 -5.57 -2.99 12.46
C ALA A 110 -6.91 -2.96 11.68
N GLY A 111 -7.96 -3.62 12.17
CA GLY A 111 -9.21 -3.82 11.42
C GLY A 111 -9.90 -2.54 10.95
N THR A 112 -9.88 -1.47 11.76
CA THR A 112 -10.51 -0.18 11.42
C THR A 112 -9.54 0.86 10.87
N LEU A 113 -8.23 0.64 11.00
CA LEU A 113 -7.20 1.63 10.71
C LEU A 113 -7.31 2.25 9.30
N ARG A 114 -7.62 1.42 8.30
CA ARG A 114 -7.79 1.88 6.91
C ARG A 114 -8.99 2.82 6.76
N ILE A 115 -10.10 2.51 7.42
CA ILE A 115 -11.32 3.32 7.39
C ILE A 115 -11.08 4.63 8.11
N ASP A 116 -10.40 4.59 9.25
CA ASP A 116 -10.07 5.76 10.07
C ASP A 116 -9.15 6.72 9.29
N LEU A 117 -8.15 6.19 8.56
CA LEU A 117 -7.28 6.99 7.69
C LEU A 117 -8.03 7.61 6.51
N ALA A 118 -8.94 6.86 5.87
CA ALA A 118 -9.75 7.39 4.78
C ALA A 118 -10.63 8.54 5.26
N SER A 119 -11.34 8.35 6.38
CA SER A 119 -12.16 9.39 7.01
C SER A 119 -11.33 10.62 7.40
N TYR A 120 -10.12 10.43 7.93
CA TYR A 120 -9.22 11.53 8.25
C TYR A 120 -8.86 12.35 7.01
N ARG A 121 -8.50 11.70 5.90
CA ARG A 121 -8.12 12.41 4.66
C ARG A 121 -9.28 13.22 4.08
N GLU A 122 -10.49 12.69 4.12
CA GLU A 122 -11.69 13.43 3.72
C GLU A 122 -11.89 14.67 4.60
N LEU A 123 -11.82 14.52 5.92
CA LEU A 123 -11.96 15.62 6.87
C LEU A 123 -10.84 16.66 6.71
N GLU A 124 -9.59 16.23 6.51
CA GLU A 124 -8.45 17.13 6.28
C GLU A 124 -8.65 17.99 5.02
N ALA A 125 -9.21 17.41 3.95
CA ALA A 125 -9.54 18.17 2.74
C ALA A 125 -10.57 19.26 3.03
N PHE A 126 -11.59 18.99 3.84
CA PHE A 126 -12.61 19.97 4.22
C PHE A 126 -12.07 21.09 5.11
N THR A 127 -11.11 20.81 6.00
CA THR A 127 -10.53 21.84 6.89
C THR A 127 -9.80 22.94 6.14
N LYS A 128 -9.29 22.65 4.95
CA LYS A 128 -8.62 23.67 4.10
C LYS A 128 -9.57 24.77 3.63
N PHE A 129 -10.88 24.54 3.71
CA PHE A 129 -11.91 25.50 3.27
C PHE A 129 -12.49 26.35 4.43
N GLY A 130 -11.90 26.29 5.62
CA GLY A 130 -12.18 27.23 6.73
C GLY A 130 -13.53 27.01 7.42
N SER A 131 -14.06 25.81 7.51
CA SER A 131 -15.27 25.51 8.27
C SER A 131 -14.98 25.39 9.78
N ASP A 132 -15.82 26.00 10.61
CA ASP A 132 -15.85 25.75 12.05
C ASP A 132 -16.25 24.29 12.29
N LEU A 133 -15.35 23.55 12.92
CA LEU A 133 -15.54 22.13 13.20
C LEU A 133 -16.05 21.94 14.63
N ASP A 134 -17.02 21.05 14.78
CA ASP A 134 -17.47 20.60 16.10
C ASP A 134 -16.36 19.82 16.84
N ALA A 135 -16.46 19.73 18.15
CA ALA A 135 -15.45 19.10 19.01
C ALA A 135 -15.20 17.62 18.64
N ALA A 136 -16.24 16.90 18.21
CA ALA A 136 -16.11 15.49 17.84
C ALA A 136 -15.30 15.32 16.53
N THR A 137 -15.55 16.17 15.55
CA THR A 137 -14.80 16.19 14.28
C THR A 137 -13.35 16.60 14.51
N GLN A 138 -13.12 17.58 15.38
CA GLN A 138 -11.75 18.00 15.77
C GLN A 138 -10.99 16.85 16.46
N ALA A 139 -11.64 16.06 17.33
CA ALA A 139 -11.03 14.90 17.95
C ALA A 139 -10.63 13.83 16.92
N LYS A 140 -11.49 13.56 15.91
CA LYS A 140 -11.18 12.64 14.81
C LYS A 140 -9.98 13.11 13.99
N LEU A 141 -9.91 14.41 13.68
CA LEU A 141 -8.77 15.00 12.96
C LEU A 141 -7.47 14.86 13.75
N ASN A 142 -7.49 15.15 15.04
CA ASN A 142 -6.32 15.02 15.89
C ASN A 142 -5.83 13.57 15.96
N ARG A 143 -6.75 12.62 16.09
CA ARG A 143 -6.42 11.19 16.06
C ARG A 143 -5.85 10.76 14.71
N GLY A 144 -6.44 11.22 13.61
CA GLY A 144 -5.95 10.94 12.26
C GLY A 144 -4.54 11.46 12.00
N ARG A 145 -4.22 12.67 12.47
CA ARG A 145 -2.86 13.23 12.40
C ARG A 145 -1.85 12.36 13.13
N ARG A 146 -2.19 11.92 14.35
CA ARG A 146 -1.33 10.99 15.12
C ARG A 146 -1.18 9.65 14.42
N THR A 147 -2.27 9.15 13.84
CA THR A 147 -2.22 7.92 13.05
C THR A 147 -1.21 8.01 11.90
N VAL A 148 -1.24 9.11 11.15
CA VAL A 148 -0.28 9.34 10.05
C VAL A 148 1.15 9.40 10.60
N GLU A 149 1.37 10.08 11.73
CA GLU A 149 2.70 10.20 12.33
C GLU A 149 3.25 8.87 12.83
N VAL A 150 2.43 8.09 13.51
CA VAL A 150 2.79 6.74 14.01
C VAL A 150 3.12 5.77 12.88
N LEU A 151 2.51 5.94 11.71
CA LEU A 151 2.75 5.08 10.54
C LEU A 151 3.98 5.48 9.73
N LYS A 152 4.61 6.62 10.02
CA LYS A 152 5.90 6.96 9.42
C LYS A 152 6.97 6.00 9.91
N GLN A 153 7.84 5.60 9.01
CA GLN A 153 8.88 4.62 9.29
C GLN A 153 10.20 5.06 8.66
N PRO A 154 11.30 5.07 9.43
CA PRO A 154 12.62 5.32 8.88
C PRO A 154 13.03 4.24 7.86
N VAL A 155 13.92 4.61 6.96
CA VAL A 155 14.49 3.69 5.96
C VAL A 155 15.39 2.69 6.69
N HIS A 156 15.27 1.41 6.35
CA HIS A 156 16.04 0.30 6.92
C HIS A 156 15.80 0.00 8.41
N GLU A 157 14.72 0.50 8.99
CA GLU A 157 14.33 0.21 10.38
C GLU A 157 12.97 -0.51 10.44
N PRO A 158 12.89 -1.78 9.99
CA PRO A 158 11.63 -2.53 10.05
C PRO A 158 11.26 -2.84 11.50
N LEU A 159 10.01 -2.61 11.87
CA LEU A 159 9.50 -2.94 13.20
C LEU A 159 9.04 -4.40 13.26
N PRO A 160 9.45 -5.17 14.29
CA PRO A 160 8.88 -6.49 14.55
C PRO A 160 7.37 -6.44 14.73
N VAL A 161 6.66 -7.50 14.35
CA VAL A 161 5.20 -7.54 14.37
C VAL A 161 4.61 -7.31 15.77
N GLU A 162 5.29 -7.75 16.80
CA GLU A 162 4.89 -7.56 18.20
C GLU A 162 4.87 -6.07 18.58
N LYS A 163 5.90 -5.33 18.18
CA LYS A 163 5.97 -3.88 18.39
C LYS A 163 4.89 -3.16 17.60
N GLN A 164 4.67 -3.56 16.34
CA GLN A 164 3.60 -2.98 15.52
C GLN A 164 2.24 -3.15 16.19
N VAL A 165 1.93 -4.36 16.70
CA VAL A 165 0.65 -4.64 17.40
C VAL A 165 0.47 -3.75 18.63
N VAL A 166 1.51 -3.58 19.46
CA VAL A 166 1.46 -2.75 20.67
C VAL A 166 1.23 -1.29 20.31
N ILE A 167 1.97 -0.76 19.34
CA ILE A 167 1.85 0.62 18.89
C ILE A 167 0.44 0.90 18.32
N LEU A 168 -0.05 0.02 17.45
CA LEU A 168 -1.38 0.15 16.87
C LEU A 168 -2.49 -0.01 17.92
N TYR A 169 -2.30 -0.87 18.91
CA TYR A 169 -3.21 -0.99 20.02
C TYR A 169 -3.29 0.31 20.84
N ALA A 170 -2.15 0.89 21.17
CA ALA A 170 -2.09 2.17 21.88
C ALA A 170 -2.77 3.30 21.09
N LEU A 171 -2.57 3.32 19.78
CA LEU A 171 -3.20 4.29 18.88
C LEU A 171 -4.73 4.15 18.85
N THR A 172 -5.22 2.93 18.60
CA THR A 172 -6.67 2.68 18.44
C THR A 172 -7.45 2.84 19.74
N HIS A 173 -6.81 2.63 20.89
CA HIS A 173 -7.45 2.80 22.21
C HIS A 173 -7.23 4.20 22.83
N GLY A 174 -6.65 5.13 22.07
CA GLY A 174 -6.52 6.53 22.49
C GLY A 174 -5.43 6.81 23.53
N PHE A 175 -4.55 5.85 23.84
CA PHE A 175 -3.44 6.09 24.78
C PHE A 175 -2.45 7.14 24.30
N LEU A 176 -2.41 7.38 22.98
CA LEU A 176 -1.58 8.42 22.38
C LEU A 176 -2.29 9.77 22.29
N ASP A 177 -3.56 9.88 22.71
CA ASP A 177 -4.32 11.13 22.59
C ASP A 177 -3.82 12.23 23.51
N LEU A 178 -3.11 11.90 24.57
CA LEU A 178 -2.54 12.84 25.54
C LEU A 178 -1.09 13.28 25.21
N SER A 179 -0.44 12.64 24.25
CA SER A 179 0.96 12.93 23.93
C SER A 179 1.09 13.64 22.57
N LEU A 180 1.47 14.91 22.60
CA LEU A 180 1.86 15.69 21.42
C LEU A 180 3.39 15.68 21.17
N ILE A 181 4.19 15.11 22.09
CA ILE A 181 5.63 15.41 22.17
C ILE A 181 6.53 14.19 21.95
N HIS A 182 6.01 12.95 22.01
CA HIS A 182 6.84 11.73 21.98
C HIS A 182 6.25 10.63 21.09
N ILE A 183 6.06 10.94 19.83
CA ILE A 183 5.82 9.90 18.79
C ILE A 183 6.99 9.88 17.85
#